data_2de953dce27d52328f0f4c4904a3da0e
#
_entry.id   2de953dce27d52328f0f4c4904a3da0e
#
_cell.length_a   1.000
_cell.length_b   1.000
_cell.length_c   1.000
_cell.angle_alpha   90.00
_cell.angle_beta   90.00
_cell.angle_gamma   90.00
#
_symmetry.space_group_name_H-M   'P 1'
#
loop_
_entity.id
_entity.type
_entity.pdbx_description
1 polymer ?
#
loop_
_entity_poly.entity_id
_entity_poly.type
_entity_poly.pdbx_seq_one_letter_code
_entity_poly.pdbx_strand_id
1 'polypeptide(L)'
;MKLAYFPGCSAQSTCKELNASTHLVARTLGLELVEYRSATCTGSREIRAVQPELFLALNARILAMAERDGLPLMTICNTCTLNFLDVIQMLAEDRQAHARVNDALAAEGLRYEGRGVVKHFLWVLLEDIGEEALRRLVKRRLAGLDIAAFYGCHLTRPPGHYGFFDSRNNRALEKLNEILGARSIDYSGRTECCGFHTAASEETVAIKLVGRHLKNAKDNGAAAVVTPCPLCHTVLDSFQPEMEKDLRTPLGLPIVHLPQLVGLALGLSAAELQMNRHVVPGAFPI
;
A
#
# COMPACT_ATOMS: atom_id res chain seq x y z
N MET A 1 -4.19 -17.81 9.62
CA MET A 1 -2.79 -17.30 9.72
C MET A 1 -2.79 -16.08 10.60
N LYS A 2 -1.78 -15.94 11.48
CA LYS A 2 -1.64 -14.79 12.40
C LYS A 2 -0.49 -13.90 11.94
N LEU A 3 -0.71 -12.58 11.91
CA LEU A 3 0.23 -11.58 11.41
C LEU A 3 0.33 -10.41 12.38
N ALA A 4 1.54 -9.93 12.66
CA ALA A 4 1.74 -8.60 13.19
C ALA A 4 1.25 -7.59 12.13
N TYR A 5 0.46 -6.60 12.53
CA TYR A 5 -0.10 -5.64 11.60
C TYR A 5 0.34 -4.22 11.92
N PHE A 6 0.98 -3.61 10.94
CA PHE A 6 1.38 -2.21 10.96
C PHE A 6 0.53 -1.41 9.95
N PRO A 7 -0.49 -0.67 10.41
CA PRO A 7 -1.35 0.11 9.53
C PRO A 7 -0.65 1.31 8.90
N GLY A 8 0.33 1.89 9.60
CA GLY A 8 0.97 3.15 9.22
C GLY A 8 0.15 4.38 9.61
N CYS A 9 0.80 5.55 9.61
CA CYS A 9 0.20 6.81 10.09
C CYS A 9 -1.02 7.26 9.25
N SER A 10 -0.96 7.13 7.91
CA SER A 10 -2.05 7.56 7.04
C SER A 10 -3.33 6.75 7.27
N ALA A 11 -3.24 5.43 7.43
CA ALA A 11 -4.38 4.57 7.69
C ALA A 11 -4.98 4.78 9.10
N GLN A 12 -4.22 5.37 10.03
CA GLN A 12 -4.71 5.75 11.36
C GLN A 12 -5.28 7.17 11.40
N SER A 13 -5.02 8.01 10.40
CA SER A 13 -5.41 9.43 10.37
C SER A 13 -6.28 9.80 9.18
N THR A 14 -5.68 9.98 8.00
CA THR A 14 -6.34 10.52 6.80
C THR A 14 -7.10 9.47 5.99
N CYS A 15 -6.64 8.21 5.97
CA CYS A 15 -7.22 7.11 5.22
C CYS A 15 -7.79 6.02 6.17
N LYS A 16 -8.66 6.39 7.11
CA LYS A 16 -9.21 5.46 8.11
C LYS A 16 -10.02 4.33 7.49
N GLU A 17 -10.65 4.57 6.35
CA GLU A 17 -11.35 3.57 5.54
C GLU A 17 -10.42 2.46 5.07
N LEU A 18 -9.15 2.76 4.79
CA LEU A 18 -8.14 1.75 4.46
C LEU A 18 -7.92 0.80 5.64
N ASN A 19 -7.75 1.32 6.86
CA ASN A 19 -7.57 0.47 8.06
C ASN A 19 -8.82 -0.36 8.34
N ALA A 20 -9.99 0.28 8.31
CA ALA A 20 -11.27 -0.38 8.57
C ALA A 20 -11.53 -1.52 7.56
N SER A 21 -11.35 -1.25 6.27
CA SER A 21 -11.53 -2.25 5.21
C SER A 21 -10.49 -3.38 5.31
N THR A 22 -9.24 -3.07 5.69
CA THR A 22 -8.20 -4.10 5.91
C THR A 22 -8.60 -5.08 7.00
N HIS A 23 -9.05 -4.58 8.15
CA HIS A 23 -9.52 -5.45 9.25
C HIS A 23 -10.73 -6.30 8.85
N LEU A 24 -11.67 -5.72 8.12
CA LEU A 24 -12.88 -6.42 7.70
C LEU A 24 -12.53 -7.53 6.69
N VAL A 25 -11.71 -7.20 5.68
CA VAL A 25 -11.25 -8.17 4.67
C VAL A 25 -10.38 -9.26 5.31
N ALA A 26 -9.46 -8.91 6.20
CA ALA A 26 -8.64 -9.89 6.91
C ALA A 26 -9.49 -10.92 7.65
N ARG A 27 -10.51 -10.47 8.41
CA ARG A 27 -11.46 -11.37 9.08
C ARG A 27 -12.19 -12.29 8.10
N THR A 28 -12.65 -11.73 6.98
CA THR A 28 -13.35 -12.51 5.94
C THR A 28 -12.44 -13.57 5.30
N LEU A 29 -11.14 -13.28 5.21
CA LEU A 29 -10.11 -14.20 4.71
C LEU A 29 -9.58 -15.18 5.77
N GLY A 30 -10.04 -15.12 7.02
CA GLY A 30 -9.55 -15.95 8.11
C GLY A 30 -8.15 -15.56 8.61
N LEU A 31 -7.73 -14.30 8.41
CA LEU A 31 -6.48 -13.76 8.93
C LEU A 31 -6.72 -13.13 10.31
N GLU A 32 -5.83 -13.43 11.26
CA GLU A 32 -5.78 -12.78 12.57
C GLU A 32 -4.70 -11.68 12.54
N LEU A 33 -5.11 -10.42 12.73
CA LEU A 33 -4.22 -9.26 12.75
C LEU A 33 -3.96 -8.81 14.19
N VAL A 34 -2.69 -8.83 14.59
CA VAL A 34 -2.21 -8.25 15.84
C VAL A 34 -1.71 -6.84 15.53
N GLU A 35 -2.57 -5.84 15.72
CA GLU A 35 -2.26 -4.45 15.41
C GLU A 35 -1.31 -3.83 16.43
N TYR A 36 -0.20 -3.27 15.97
CA TYR A 36 0.77 -2.56 16.79
C TYR A 36 0.39 -1.08 16.97
N ARG A 37 -0.54 -0.82 17.90
CA ARG A 37 -1.04 0.54 18.19
C ARG A 37 0.02 1.48 18.77
N SER A 38 1.06 0.95 19.40
CA SER A 38 2.20 1.72 19.92
C SER A 38 3.28 1.97 18.87
N ALA A 39 3.14 1.42 17.67
CA ALA A 39 4.09 1.65 16.60
C ALA A 39 4.00 3.09 16.10
N THR A 40 5.16 3.71 15.92
CA THR A 40 5.30 5.06 15.37
C THR A 40 5.32 5.04 13.83
N CYS A 41 5.28 6.22 13.22
CA CYS A 41 5.50 6.32 11.77
C CYS A 41 6.90 5.80 11.39
N THR A 42 7.03 5.16 10.23
CA THR A 42 8.32 4.71 9.67
C THR A 42 9.24 5.87 9.25
N GLY A 43 8.75 7.12 9.33
CA GLY A 43 9.51 8.32 8.97
C GLY A 43 9.47 8.68 7.47
N SER A 44 8.72 7.92 6.68
CA SER A 44 8.62 8.13 5.24
C SER A 44 10.01 8.16 4.55
N ARG A 45 10.24 9.04 3.57
CA ARG A 45 11.56 9.25 2.96
C ARG A 45 12.28 10.46 3.56
N GLU A 46 11.52 11.35 4.18
CA GLU A 46 11.98 12.61 4.75
C GLU A 46 12.91 12.37 5.95
N ILE A 47 12.50 11.56 6.91
CA ILE A 47 13.35 11.26 8.09
C ILE A 47 14.62 10.52 7.65
N ARG A 48 14.53 9.60 6.67
CA ARG A 48 15.73 8.96 6.12
C ARG A 48 16.75 9.96 5.59
N ALA A 49 16.28 11.03 4.93
CA ALA A 49 17.15 12.03 4.32
C ALA A 49 17.83 12.97 5.34
N VAL A 50 17.11 13.31 6.44
CA VAL A 50 17.59 14.34 7.38
C VAL A 50 18.13 13.76 8.69
N GLN A 51 17.67 12.60 9.10
CA GLN A 51 18.06 11.92 10.36
C GLN A 51 18.15 10.39 10.16
N PRO A 52 19.15 9.89 9.43
CA PRO A 52 19.23 8.47 9.08
C PRO A 52 19.31 7.53 10.29
N GLU A 53 19.95 7.92 11.38
CA GLU A 53 20.00 7.12 12.62
C GLU A 53 18.61 6.97 13.27
N LEU A 54 17.83 8.06 13.31
CA LEU A 54 16.45 8.02 13.78
C LEU A 54 15.57 7.15 12.87
N PHE A 55 15.77 7.24 11.56
CA PHE A 55 15.09 6.38 10.61
C PHE A 55 15.33 4.90 10.86
N LEU A 56 16.60 4.51 11.12
CA LEU A 56 16.96 3.14 11.47
C LEU A 56 16.27 2.70 12.75
N ALA A 57 16.36 3.51 13.81
CA ALA A 57 15.80 3.18 15.12
C ALA A 57 14.26 3.02 15.08
N LEU A 58 13.54 3.94 14.43
CA LEU A 58 12.07 3.89 14.32
C LEU A 58 11.59 2.61 13.63
N ASN A 59 12.24 2.22 12.54
CA ASN A 59 11.85 1.04 11.78
C ASN A 59 12.29 -0.26 12.47
N ALA A 60 13.52 -0.32 12.95
CA ALA A 60 14.02 -1.49 13.70
C ALA A 60 13.22 -1.76 14.97
N ARG A 61 12.70 -0.73 15.64
CA ARG A 61 11.79 -0.87 16.78
C ARG A 61 10.56 -1.69 16.42
N ILE A 62 9.92 -1.38 15.31
CA ILE A 62 8.70 -2.08 14.87
C ILE A 62 9.03 -3.51 14.44
N LEU A 63 10.15 -3.70 13.72
CA LEU A 63 10.65 -5.01 13.34
C LEU A 63 10.96 -5.87 14.59
N ALA A 64 11.64 -5.30 15.60
CA ALA A 64 11.94 -5.98 16.86
C ALA A 64 10.67 -6.39 17.63
N MET A 65 9.62 -5.58 17.59
CA MET A 65 8.32 -5.97 18.17
C MET A 65 7.75 -7.22 17.47
N ALA A 66 7.82 -7.28 16.14
CA ALA A 66 7.34 -8.41 15.36
C ALA A 66 8.20 -9.68 15.61
N GLU A 67 9.52 -9.52 15.70
CA GLU A 67 10.44 -10.61 16.05
C GLU A 67 10.19 -11.16 17.45
N ARG A 68 9.99 -10.28 18.43
CA ARG A 68 9.65 -10.68 19.81
C ARG A 68 8.38 -11.51 19.85
N ASP A 69 7.38 -11.13 19.07
CA ASP A 69 6.09 -11.82 19.04
C ASP A 69 6.10 -13.03 18.09
N GLY A 70 7.21 -13.27 17.37
CA GLY A 70 7.36 -14.40 16.43
C GLY A 70 6.41 -14.34 15.23
N LEU A 71 6.01 -13.13 14.80
CA LEU A 71 5.00 -12.94 13.76
C LEU A 71 5.60 -12.25 12.52
N PRO A 72 5.22 -12.67 11.30
CA PRO A 72 5.48 -11.87 10.10
C PRO A 72 4.77 -10.51 10.19
N LEU A 73 5.48 -9.43 9.84
CA LEU A 73 4.95 -8.06 9.85
C LEU A 73 4.26 -7.76 8.53
N MET A 74 2.94 -7.55 8.58
CA MET A 74 2.15 -7.11 7.43
C MET A 74 1.94 -5.60 7.45
N THR A 75 2.07 -4.96 6.28
CA THR A 75 1.74 -3.55 6.06
C THR A 75 0.89 -3.35 4.81
N ILE A 76 0.19 -2.23 4.76
CA ILE A 76 -0.72 -1.82 3.67
C ILE A 76 -0.24 -0.54 2.96
N CYS A 77 1.04 -0.22 3.11
CA CYS A 77 1.66 0.99 2.56
C CYS A 77 2.98 0.64 1.89
N ASN A 78 3.12 1.00 0.62
CA ASN A 78 4.33 0.75 -0.16
C ASN A 78 5.57 1.41 0.46
N THR A 79 5.44 2.65 0.92
CA THR A 79 6.54 3.40 1.54
C THR A 79 6.99 2.75 2.85
N CYS A 80 6.04 2.30 3.66
CA CYS A 80 6.37 1.61 4.91
C CYS A 80 7.05 0.27 4.63
N THR A 81 6.55 -0.49 3.66
CA THR A 81 7.19 -1.76 3.24
C THR A 81 8.62 -1.52 2.78
N LEU A 82 8.84 -0.52 1.90
CA LEU A 82 10.18 -0.17 1.44
C LEU A 82 11.10 0.23 2.60
N ASN A 83 10.61 1.05 3.54
CA ASN A 83 11.41 1.50 4.67
C ASN A 83 11.85 0.33 5.56
N PHE A 84 10.98 -0.62 5.84
CA PHE A 84 11.35 -1.82 6.60
C PHE A 84 12.38 -2.66 5.85
N LEU A 85 12.22 -2.88 4.56
CA LEU A 85 13.16 -3.66 3.75
C LEU A 85 14.52 -2.96 3.62
N ASP A 86 14.53 -1.63 3.43
CA ASP A 86 15.76 -0.83 3.46
C ASP A 86 16.50 -1.00 4.79
N VAL A 87 15.79 -0.92 5.92
CA VAL A 87 16.41 -1.04 7.25
C VAL A 87 16.93 -2.45 7.51
N ILE A 88 16.19 -3.47 7.12
CA ILE A 88 16.69 -4.87 7.18
C ILE A 88 18.00 -4.99 6.43
N GLN A 89 18.09 -4.49 5.21
CA GLN A 89 19.32 -4.54 4.41
C GLN A 89 20.44 -3.71 5.04
N MET A 90 20.17 -2.45 5.39
CA MET A 90 21.18 -1.54 5.97
C MET A 90 21.79 -2.10 7.27
N LEU A 91 20.96 -2.66 8.15
CA LEU A 91 21.43 -3.24 9.40
C LEU A 91 22.11 -4.61 9.24
N ALA A 92 21.83 -5.34 8.17
CA ALA A 92 22.57 -6.54 7.81
C ALA A 92 23.98 -6.23 7.26
N GLU A 93 24.13 -5.10 6.56
CA GLU A 93 25.38 -4.67 5.96
C GLU A 93 26.29 -3.88 6.93
N ASP A 94 25.72 -3.16 7.92
CA ASP A 94 26.46 -2.34 8.89
C ASP A 94 26.25 -2.83 10.33
N ARG A 95 27.24 -3.59 10.84
CA ARG A 95 27.25 -4.11 12.21
C ARG A 95 27.31 -3.01 13.28
N GLN A 96 27.91 -1.86 12.98
CA GLN A 96 28.01 -0.76 13.94
C GLN A 96 26.65 -0.05 14.05
N ALA A 97 25.98 0.21 12.93
CA ALA A 97 24.62 0.74 12.94
C ALA A 97 23.65 -0.22 13.67
N HIS A 98 23.78 -1.53 13.42
CA HIS A 98 22.99 -2.55 14.11
C HIS A 98 23.21 -2.51 15.64
N ALA A 99 24.44 -2.36 16.10
CA ALA A 99 24.75 -2.24 17.54
C ALA A 99 24.12 -0.97 18.13
N ARG A 100 24.34 0.21 17.50
CA ARG A 100 23.78 1.49 17.97
C ARG A 100 22.25 1.47 18.04
N VAL A 101 21.61 0.87 17.06
CA VAL A 101 20.14 0.70 17.06
C VAL A 101 19.71 -0.15 18.26
N ASN A 102 20.36 -1.28 18.51
CA ASN A 102 20.04 -2.14 19.65
C ASN A 102 20.31 -1.47 21.02
N ASP A 103 21.35 -0.64 21.12
CA ASP A 103 21.59 0.16 22.32
C ASP A 103 20.42 1.14 22.58
N ALA A 104 19.88 1.76 21.53
CA ALA A 104 18.70 2.63 21.63
C ALA A 104 17.43 1.86 22.02
N LEU A 105 17.22 0.66 21.45
CA LEU A 105 16.04 -0.17 21.71
C LEU A 105 16.04 -0.82 23.10
N ALA A 106 17.22 -0.97 23.73
CA ALA A 106 17.38 -1.60 25.04
C ALA A 106 16.55 -0.91 26.14
N ALA A 107 16.35 0.42 26.03
CA ALA A 107 15.52 1.19 26.98
C ALA A 107 14.05 0.74 26.99
N GLU A 108 13.55 0.15 25.90
CA GLU A 108 12.19 -0.40 25.80
C GLU A 108 12.17 -1.94 26.00
N GLY A 109 13.29 -2.55 26.35
CA GLY A 109 13.42 -4.01 26.43
C GLY A 109 13.27 -4.72 25.08
N LEU A 110 13.53 -4.01 23.99
CA LEU A 110 13.48 -4.54 22.63
C LEU A 110 14.89 -4.81 22.12
N ARG A 111 14.97 -5.78 21.21
CA ARG A 111 16.19 -6.11 20.47
C ARG A 111 15.81 -6.55 19.05
N TYR A 112 16.45 -5.95 18.07
CA TYR A 112 16.35 -6.34 16.67
C TYR A 112 17.41 -7.40 16.36
N GLU A 113 16.98 -8.55 15.86
CA GLU A 113 17.83 -9.72 15.60
C GLU A 113 18.06 -9.96 14.09
N GLY A 114 17.37 -9.23 13.22
CA GLY A 114 17.45 -9.41 11.76
C GLY A 114 16.75 -10.65 11.22
N ARG A 115 15.78 -11.18 11.96
CA ARG A 115 15.02 -12.40 11.59
C ARG A 115 13.61 -12.11 11.08
N GLY A 116 13.19 -10.83 11.16
CA GLY A 116 11.84 -10.41 10.82
C GLY A 116 11.50 -10.59 9.33
N VAL A 117 10.30 -11.05 9.07
CA VAL A 117 9.73 -11.13 7.72
C VAL A 117 8.73 -10.01 7.55
N VAL A 118 8.90 -9.20 6.51
CA VAL A 118 7.99 -8.11 6.15
C VAL A 118 7.22 -8.48 4.89
N LYS A 119 5.90 -8.31 4.93
CA LYS A 119 5.02 -8.55 3.79
C LYS A 119 4.10 -7.37 3.54
N HIS A 120 3.98 -6.95 2.30
CA HIS A 120 2.89 -6.10 1.89
C HIS A 120 1.59 -6.93 1.80
N PHE A 121 0.43 -6.34 2.08
CA PHE A 121 -0.86 -7.06 2.01
C PHE A 121 -1.12 -7.71 0.64
N LEU A 122 -0.65 -7.10 -0.44
CA LEU A 122 -0.73 -7.68 -1.79
C LEU A 122 -0.03 -9.06 -1.86
N TRP A 123 1.11 -9.22 -1.16
CA TRP A 123 1.84 -10.49 -1.13
C TRP A 123 1.17 -11.51 -0.24
N VAL A 124 0.60 -11.07 0.89
CA VAL A 124 -0.22 -11.96 1.73
C VAL A 124 -1.37 -12.55 0.90
N LEU A 125 -2.02 -11.73 0.06
CA LEU A 125 -3.08 -12.21 -0.81
C LEU A 125 -2.59 -13.22 -1.85
N LEU A 126 -1.52 -12.91 -2.57
CA LEU A 126 -1.08 -13.71 -3.73
C LEU A 126 -0.20 -14.91 -3.36
N GLU A 127 0.62 -14.80 -2.29
CA GLU A 127 1.54 -15.86 -1.87
C GLU A 127 0.97 -16.73 -0.76
N ASP A 128 0.49 -16.10 0.33
CA ASP A 128 0.13 -16.86 1.53
C ASP A 128 -1.27 -17.46 1.41
N ILE A 129 -2.24 -16.70 0.87
CA ILE A 129 -3.58 -17.21 0.57
C ILE A 129 -3.56 -17.97 -0.76
N GLY A 130 -2.95 -17.36 -1.77
CA GLY A 130 -2.80 -17.94 -3.10
C GLY A 130 -4.02 -17.77 -4.00
N GLU A 131 -3.77 -17.85 -5.31
CA GLU A 131 -4.75 -17.59 -6.36
C GLU A 131 -6.00 -18.47 -6.28
N GLU A 132 -5.80 -19.80 -6.14
CA GLU A 132 -6.92 -20.75 -6.11
C GLU A 132 -7.83 -20.53 -4.90
N ALA A 133 -7.25 -20.27 -3.73
CA ALA A 133 -8.02 -20.01 -2.52
C ALA A 133 -8.78 -18.68 -2.64
N LEU A 134 -8.15 -17.62 -3.17
CA LEU A 134 -8.82 -16.36 -3.44
C LEU A 134 -9.99 -16.54 -4.39
N ARG A 135 -9.82 -17.27 -5.52
CA ARG A 135 -10.91 -17.54 -6.48
C ARG A 135 -12.11 -18.24 -5.81
N ARG A 136 -11.84 -19.18 -4.89
CA ARG A 136 -12.91 -19.88 -4.14
C ARG A 136 -13.63 -18.97 -3.14
N LEU A 137 -12.93 -17.95 -2.60
CA LEU A 137 -13.49 -17.03 -1.64
C LEU A 137 -14.29 -15.89 -2.29
N VAL A 138 -14.11 -15.64 -3.59
CA VAL A 138 -14.89 -14.64 -4.35
C VAL A 138 -16.36 -15.05 -4.36
N LYS A 139 -17.18 -14.25 -3.68
CA LYS A 139 -18.65 -14.40 -3.63
C LYS A 139 -19.35 -13.61 -4.73
N ARG A 140 -18.75 -12.51 -5.16
CA ARG A 140 -19.26 -11.62 -6.19
C ARG A 140 -18.14 -11.27 -7.16
N ARG A 141 -18.20 -11.83 -8.35
CA ARG A 141 -17.23 -11.48 -9.39
C ARG A 141 -17.42 -10.02 -9.82
N LEU A 142 -16.32 -9.29 -9.97
CA LEU A 142 -16.33 -7.91 -10.42
C LEU A 142 -16.41 -7.81 -11.96
N ALA A 143 -17.28 -8.64 -12.55
CA ALA A 143 -17.45 -8.72 -14.01
C ALA A 143 -18.00 -7.41 -14.56
N GLY A 144 -17.42 -6.94 -15.67
CA GLY A 144 -17.79 -5.65 -16.28
C GLY A 144 -17.12 -4.43 -15.64
N LEU A 145 -16.30 -4.62 -14.61
CA LEU A 145 -15.54 -3.54 -14.00
C LEU A 145 -14.12 -3.47 -14.60
N ASP A 146 -13.82 -2.34 -15.22
CA ASP A 146 -12.54 -2.04 -15.87
C ASP A 146 -11.62 -1.30 -14.91
N ILE A 147 -10.59 -1.98 -14.39
CA ILE A 147 -9.72 -1.47 -13.33
C ILE A 147 -8.31 -1.23 -13.85
N ALA A 148 -7.82 0.00 -13.71
CA ALA A 148 -6.41 0.32 -13.88
C ALA A 148 -5.64 0.07 -12.57
N ALA A 149 -4.47 -0.54 -12.66
CA ALA A 149 -3.60 -0.76 -11.52
C ALA A 149 -2.62 0.40 -11.35
N PHE A 150 -2.52 1.00 -10.17
CA PHE A 150 -1.51 2.01 -9.87
C PHE A 150 -0.60 1.52 -8.73
N TYR A 151 0.58 1.04 -9.08
CA TYR A 151 1.55 0.53 -8.10
C TYR A 151 2.24 1.65 -7.32
N GLY A 152 2.43 2.80 -7.94
CA GLY A 152 3.37 3.80 -7.44
C GLY A 152 4.83 3.35 -7.58
N CYS A 153 5.76 4.13 -7.03
CA CYS A 153 7.19 3.87 -7.17
C CYS A 153 7.77 2.94 -6.10
N HIS A 154 7.35 3.05 -4.83
CA HIS A 154 7.99 2.36 -3.72
C HIS A 154 7.68 0.86 -3.64
N LEU A 155 6.70 0.36 -4.36
CA LEU A 155 6.46 -1.08 -4.48
C LEU A 155 7.30 -1.72 -5.59
N THR A 156 7.80 -0.92 -6.53
CA THR A 156 8.48 -1.40 -7.73
C THR A 156 9.96 -1.03 -7.82
N ARG A 157 10.46 -0.14 -6.94
CA ARG A 157 11.83 0.38 -6.95
C ARG A 157 12.42 0.42 -5.54
N PRO A 158 13.70 0.05 -5.35
CA PRO A 158 14.63 -0.46 -6.37
C PRO A 158 14.28 -1.88 -6.86
N PRO A 159 14.69 -2.23 -8.09
CA PRO A 159 14.48 -3.59 -8.62
C PRO A 159 15.14 -4.65 -7.74
N GLY A 160 14.48 -5.80 -7.59
CA GLY A 160 15.01 -6.92 -6.81
C GLY A 160 14.95 -6.77 -5.29
N HIS A 161 14.66 -5.57 -4.77
CA HIS A 161 14.60 -5.32 -3.33
C HIS A 161 13.50 -6.13 -2.62
N TYR A 162 12.44 -6.42 -3.34
CA TYR A 162 11.28 -7.13 -2.82
C TYR A 162 11.28 -8.64 -3.05
N GLY A 163 12.26 -9.20 -3.73
CA GLY A 163 12.35 -10.65 -3.98
C GLY A 163 11.17 -11.28 -4.74
N PHE A 164 10.07 -10.59 -4.85
CA PHE A 164 8.79 -11.07 -5.35
C PHE A 164 8.51 -10.68 -6.80
N PHE A 165 9.08 -9.55 -7.26
CA PHE A 165 8.79 -9.04 -8.60
C PHE A 165 10.04 -8.52 -9.31
N ASP A 166 10.15 -8.83 -10.61
CA ASP A 166 10.87 -7.96 -11.52
C ASP A 166 10.06 -6.66 -11.70
N SER A 167 10.66 -5.54 -11.34
CA SER A 167 10.01 -4.22 -11.38
C SER A 167 9.47 -3.82 -12.75
N ARG A 168 9.98 -4.40 -13.83
CA ARG A 168 9.60 -4.09 -15.22
C ARG A 168 8.35 -4.83 -15.67
N ASN A 169 8.17 -6.06 -15.17
CA ASN A 169 7.10 -6.97 -15.60
C ASN A 169 6.11 -7.33 -14.48
N ASN A 170 6.08 -6.53 -13.42
CA ASN A 170 5.18 -6.76 -12.32
C ASN A 170 3.72 -6.55 -12.75
N ARG A 171 2.94 -7.61 -12.69
CA ARG A 171 1.50 -7.63 -13.00
C ARG A 171 0.67 -8.19 -11.85
N ALA A 172 1.14 -8.02 -10.62
CA ALA A 172 0.48 -8.60 -9.44
C ALA A 172 -0.92 -8.01 -9.18
N LEU A 173 -1.09 -6.70 -9.35
CA LEU A 173 -2.40 -6.06 -9.21
C LEU A 173 -3.33 -6.45 -10.36
N GLU A 174 -2.82 -6.52 -11.58
CA GLU A 174 -3.60 -6.98 -12.73
C GLU A 174 -4.03 -8.43 -12.55
N LYS A 175 -3.10 -9.29 -12.10
CA LYS A 175 -3.42 -10.68 -11.77
C LYS A 175 -4.49 -10.76 -10.67
N LEU A 176 -4.38 -9.93 -9.63
CA LEU A 176 -5.40 -9.87 -8.58
C LEU A 176 -6.76 -9.42 -9.14
N ASN A 177 -6.80 -8.37 -9.97
CA ASN A 177 -8.03 -7.91 -10.63
C ASN A 177 -8.71 -9.07 -11.38
N GLU A 178 -7.94 -9.86 -12.15
CA GLU A 178 -8.43 -11.02 -12.90
C GLU A 178 -8.95 -12.13 -11.96
N ILE A 179 -8.25 -12.40 -10.85
CA ILE A 179 -8.70 -13.34 -9.82
C ILE A 179 -10.07 -12.92 -9.27
N LEU A 180 -10.24 -11.61 -9.01
CA LEU A 180 -11.48 -11.03 -8.49
C LEU A 180 -12.57 -10.93 -9.57
N GLY A 181 -12.24 -11.17 -10.84
CA GLY A 181 -13.17 -11.18 -11.97
C GLY A 181 -13.32 -9.83 -12.68
N ALA A 182 -12.51 -8.82 -12.35
CA ALA A 182 -12.43 -7.55 -13.06
C ALA A 182 -11.54 -7.67 -14.31
N ARG A 183 -11.72 -6.76 -15.26
CA ARG A 183 -10.80 -6.60 -16.39
C ARG A 183 -9.73 -5.57 -16.04
N SER A 184 -8.47 -5.94 -16.24
CA SER A 184 -7.35 -5.02 -16.05
C SER A 184 -7.14 -4.16 -17.29
N ILE A 185 -6.99 -2.85 -17.08
CA ILE A 185 -6.70 -1.87 -18.12
C ILE A 185 -5.20 -1.57 -18.13
N ASP A 186 -4.55 -1.76 -19.26
CA ASP A 186 -3.15 -1.38 -19.45
C ASP A 186 -3.05 0.12 -19.81
N TYR A 187 -2.11 0.79 -19.16
CA TYR A 187 -1.79 2.20 -19.41
C TYR A 187 -0.36 2.52 -18.94
N SER A 188 0.22 3.64 -19.39
CA SER A 188 1.64 3.94 -19.16
C SER A 188 1.97 4.39 -17.74
N GLY A 189 1.00 4.93 -16.98
CA GLY A 189 1.22 5.52 -15.65
C GLY A 189 1.30 4.52 -14.48
N ARG A 190 1.08 3.24 -14.71
CA ARG A 190 0.85 2.23 -13.65
C ARG A 190 1.98 2.09 -12.62
N THR A 191 3.24 2.29 -13.00
CA THR A 191 4.43 2.16 -12.13
C THR A 191 5.11 3.50 -11.86
N GLU A 192 4.49 4.60 -12.24
CA GLU A 192 5.04 5.93 -12.08
C GLU A 192 4.84 6.49 -10.67
N CYS A 193 5.49 7.61 -10.38
CA CYS A 193 5.38 8.26 -9.08
C CYS A 193 4.01 8.93 -8.91
N CYS A 194 3.39 8.76 -7.73
CA CYS A 194 2.15 9.46 -7.38
C CYS A 194 2.37 10.93 -6.99
N GLY A 195 3.60 11.41 -6.91
CA GLY A 195 3.91 12.78 -6.56
C GLY A 195 3.69 13.15 -5.08
N PHE A 196 3.35 12.23 -4.17
CA PHE A 196 3.04 12.55 -2.77
C PHE A 196 4.15 13.37 -2.09
N HIS A 197 5.40 12.94 -2.19
CA HIS A 197 6.54 13.63 -1.61
C HIS A 197 6.82 14.97 -2.32
N THR A 198 6.56 15.04 -3.63
CA THR A 198 6.71 16.28 -4.41
C THR A 198 5.63 17.29 -4.06
N ALA A 199 4.41 16.85 -3.75
CA ALA A 199 3.29 17.74 -3.44
C ALA A 199 3.54 18.59 -2.18
N ALA A 200 4.38 18.14 -1.25
CA ALA A 200 4.74 18.89 -0.06
C ALA A 200 5.61 20.15 -0.36
N SER A 201 6.37 20.14 -1.45
CA SER A 201 7.25 21.25 -1.85
C SER A 201 6.80 21.92 -3.15
N GLU A 202 6.26 21.16 -4.09
CA GLU A 202 5.91 21.60 -5.45
C GLU A 202 4.57 20.98 -5.89
N GLU A 203 3.49 21.37 -5.24
CA GLU A 203 2.14 20.82 -5.46
C GLU A 203 1.72 20.87 -6.94
N THR A 204 1.98 22.00 -7.61
CA THR A 204 1.64 22.15 -9.03
C THR A 204 2.32 21.12 -9.92
N VAL A 205 3.57 20.76 -9.61
CA VAL A 205 4.31 19.72 -10.34
C VAL A 205 3.67 18.34 -10.11
N ALA A 206 3.32 18.03 -8.88
CA ALA A 206 2.64 16.80 -8.54
C ALA A 206 1.28 16.67 -9.25
N ILE A 207 0.46 17.71 -9.23
CA ILE A 207 -0.84 17.78 -9.91
C ILE A 207 -0.71 17.49 -11.42
N LYS A 208 0.22 18.19 -12.09
CA LYS A 208 0.46 18.00 -13.54
C LYS A 208 0.96 16.58 -13.88
N LEU A 209 1.87 16.04 -13.06
CA LEU A 209 2.39 14.70 -13.27
C LEU A 209 1.28 13.66 -13.15
N VAL A 210 0.56 13.69 -12.05
CA VAL A 210 -0.41 12.65 -11.70
C VAL A 210 -1.69 12.77 -12.51
N GLY A 211 -2.12 14.00 -12.82
CA GLY A 211 -3.27 14.23 -13.70
C GLY A 211 -3.11 13.57 -15.08
N ARG A 212 -1.89 13.58 -15.64
CA ARG A 212 -1.60 12.88 -16.90
C ARG A 212 -1.72 11.37 -16.76
N HIS A 213 -1.33 10.78 -15.62
CA HIS A 213 -1.45 9.35 -15.39
C HIS A 213 -2.92 8.92 -15.29
N LEU A 214 -3.74 9.68 -14.54
CA LEU A 214 -5.17 9.41 -14.42
C LEU A 214 -5.90 9.63 -15.74
N LYS A 215 -5.56 10.70 -16.47
CA LYS A 215 -6.11 10.92 -17.81
C LYS A 215 -5.79 9.75 -18.74
N ASN A 216 -4.55 9.27 -18.74
CA ASN A 216 -4.15 8.12 -19.54
C ASN A 216 -4.90 6.84 -19.17
N ALA A 217 -5.09 6.57 -17.87
CA ALA A 217 -5.91 5.45 -17.42
C ALA A 217 -7.36 5.57 -17.93
N LYS A 218 -7.97 6.75 -17.79
CA LYS A 218 -9.33 7.03 -18.26
C LYS A 218 -9.47 6.90 -19.77
N ASP A 219 -8.55 7.48 -20.54
CA ASP A 219 -8.55 7.43 -22.02
C ASP A 219 -8.42 5.98 -22.52
N ASN A 220 -7.80 5.08 -21.74
CA ASN A 220 -7.72 3.65 -22.04
C ASN A 220 -8.93 2.85 -21.50
N GLY A 221 -9.95 3.52 -20.98
CA GLY A 221 -11.21 2.91 -20.60
C GLY A 221 -11.31 2.43 -19.16
N ALA A 222 -10.42 2.88 -18.26
CA ALA A 222 -10.55 2.55 -16.86
C ALA A 222 -11.81 3.18 -16.24
N ALA A 223 -12.61 2.38 -15.54
CA ALA A 223 -13.76 2.81 -14.75
C ALA A 223 -13.35 3.17 -13.29
N ALA A 224 -12.23 2.63 -12.81
CA ALA A 224 -11.63 2.98 -11.53
C ALA A 224 -10.13 2.64 -11.53
N VAL A 225 -9.41 3.15 -10.52
CA VAL A 225 -8.01 2.83 -10.28
C VAL A 225 -7.87 2.14 -8.92
N VAL A 226 -7.17 1.00 -8.87
CA VAL A 226 -6.78 0.38 -7.59
C VAL A 226 -5.35 0.72 -7.24
N THR A 227 -5.11 1.07 -5.97
CA THR A 227 -3.76 1.30 -5.45
C THR A 227 -3.54 0.61 -4.11
N PRO A 228 -2.33 0.02 -3.88
CA PRO A 228 -1.97 -0.64 -2.63
C PRO A 228 -1.31 0.31 -1.61
N CYS A 229 -1.35 1.63 -1.83
CA CYS A 229 -0.66 2.60 -1.00
C CYS A 229 -1.54 3.79 -0.60
N PRO A 230 -1.67 4.12 0.70
CA PRO A 230 -2.45 5.27 1.14
C PRO A 230 -1.91 6.60 0.64
N LEU A 231 -0.58 6.75 0.50
CA LEU A 231 0.02 7.99 -0.01
C LEU A 231 -0.34 8.21 -1.48
N CYS A 232 -0.31 7.14 -2.28
CA CYS A 232 -0.77 7.21 -3.66
C CYS A 232 -2.27 7.53 -3.72
N HIS A 233 -3.09 6.83 -2.93
CA HIS A 233 -4.52 7.09 -2.86
C HIS A 233 -4.82 8.55 -2.55
N THR A 234 -4.18 9.12 -1.52
CA THR A 234 -4.39 10.52 -1.13
C THR A 234 -4.22 11.48 -2.30
N VAL A 235 -3.13 11.36 -3.07
CA VAL A 235 -2.90 12.27 -4.19
C VAL A 235 -3.83 11.98 -5.37
N LEU A 236 -4.00 10.71 -5.72
CA LEU A 236 -4.83 10.30 -6.85
C LEU A 236 -6.31 10.65 -6.64
N ASP A 237 -6.81 10.60 -5.42
CA ASP A 237 -8.21 10.90 -5.09
C ASP A 237 -8.42 12.38 -4.78
N SER A 238 -7.65 12.92 -3.81
CA SER A 238 -7.93 14.24 -3.24
C SER A 238 -7.58 15.41 -4.16
N PHE A 239 -6.62 15.25 -5.07
CA PHE A 239 -6.21 16.31 -5.99
C PHE A 239 -6.87 16.24 -7.38
N GLN A 240 -7.86 15.35 -7.60
CA GLN A 240 -8.54 15.30 -8.90
C GLN A 240 -9.21 16.63 -9.30
N PRO A 241 -9.86 17.39 -8.38
CA PRO A 241 -10.43 18.69 -8.75
C PRO A 241 -9.40 19.67 -9.31
N GLU A 242 -8.17 19.67 -8.78
CA GLU A 242 -7.07 20.52 -9.24
C GLU A 242 -6.49 19.99 -10.56
N MET A 243 -6.38 18.67 -10.70
CA MET A 243 -5.94 18.03 -11.94
C MET A 243 -6.89 18.31 -13.10
N GLU A 244 -8.20 18.26 -12.85
CA GLU A 244 -9.24 18.57 -13.85
C GLU A 244 -9.14 20.02 -14.34
N LYS A 245 -8.85 20.96 -13.45
CA LYS A 245 -8.61 22.37 -13.81
C LYS A 245 -7.37 22.51 -14.69
N ASP A 246 -6.25 21.86 -14.33
CA ASP A 246 -5.01 21.92 -15.13
C ASP A 246 -5.19 21.26 -16.49
N LEU A 247 -5.82 20.09 -16.55
CA LEU A 247 -6.06 19.34 -17.76
C LEU A 247 -7.18 19.92 -18.63
N ARG A 248 -8.04 20.77 -18.08
CA ARG A 248 -9.29 21.26 -18.69
C ARG A 248 -10.20 20.11 -19.16
N THR A 249 -10.21 19.02 -18.40
CA THR A 249 -10.92 17.79 -18.72
C THR A 249 -11.38 17.13 -17.43
N PRO A 250 -12.65 16.72 -17.32
CA PRO A 250 -13.12 16.00 -16.15
C PRO A 250 -12.44 14.62 -16.08
N LEU A 251 -11.96 14.26 -14.92
CA LEU A 251 -11.46 12.93 -14.60
C LEU A 251 -12.57 12.08 -13.99
N GLY A 252 -13.05 12.44 -12.81
CA GLY A 252 -14.10 11.71 -12.12
C GLY A 252 -13.80 10.21 -11.99
N LEU A 253 -12.54 9.84 -11.82
CA LEU A 253 -12.07 8.46 -11.82
C LEU A 253 -11.91 7.96 -10.39
N PRO A 254 -12.80 7.09 -9.87
CA PRO A 254 -12.72 6.59 -8.51
C PRO A 254 -11.40 5.89 -8.22
N ILE A 255 -10.80 6.21 -7.08
CA ILE A 255 -9.57 5.56 -6.62
C ILE A 255 -9.93 4.63 -5.45
N VAL A 256 -9.56 3.36 -5.56
CA VAL A 256 -9.96 2.31 -4.62
C VAL A 256 -8.73 1.78 -3.90
N HIS A 257 -8.80 1.67 -2.59
CA HIS A 257 -7.79 0.95 -1.84
C HIS A 257 -7.83 -0.55 -2.16
N LEU A 258 -6.67 -1.19 -2.20
CA LEU A 258 -6.55 -2.63 -2.45
C LEU A 258 -7.51 -3.48 -1.59
N PRO A 259 -7.60 -3.32 -0.25
CA PRO A 259 -8.52 -4.12 0.54
C PRO A 259 -10.00 -3.83 0.23
N GLN A 260 -10.35 -2.62 -0.20
CA GLN A 260 -11.72 -2.32 -0.62
C GLN A 260 -12.12 -3.10 -1.87
N LEU A 261 -11.26 -3.13 -2.89
CA LEU A 261 -11.51 -3.90 -4.10
C LEU A 261 -11.68 -5.40 -3.79
N VAL A 262 -10.80 -5.95 -2.96
CA VAL A 262 -10.88 -7.34 -2.49
C VAL A 262 -12.19 -7.57 -1.71
N GLY A 263 -12.53 -6.66 -0.81
CA GLY A 263 -13.75 -6.74 0.00
C GLY A 263 -15.03 -6.79 -0.84
N LEU A 264 -15.12 -5.96 -1.89
CA LEU A 264 -16.24 -6.00 -2.83
C LEU A 264 -16.40 -7.39 -3.45
N ALA A 265 -15.31 -8.00 -3.91
CA ALA A 265 -15.33 -9.34 -4.48
C ALA A 265 -15.67 -10.43 -3.44
N LEU A 266 -15.32 -10.23 -2.17
CA LEU A 266 -15.70 -11.10 -1.06
C LEU A 266 -17.16 -10.93 -0.63
N GLY A 267 -17.92 -10.02 -1.28
CA GLY A 267 -19.34 -9.79 -1.04
C GLY A 267 -19.65 -8.74 0.01
N LEU A 268 -18.65 -7.97 0.46
CA LEU A 268 -18.86 -6.82 1.34
C LEU A 268 -19.44 -5.64 0.56
N SER A 269 -20.28 -4.85 1.21
CA SER A 269 -20.86 -3.65 0.60
C SER A 269 -19.88 -2.48 0.59
N ALA A 270 -20.06 -1.54 -0.32
CA ALA A 270 -19.30 -0.29 -0.37
C ALA A 270 -19.41 0.52 0.95
N ALA A 271 -20.55 0.45 1.63
CA ALA A 271 -20.76 1.09 2.91
C ALA A 271 -19.93 0.46 4.04
N GLU A 272 -19.89 -0.88 4.14
CA GLU A 272 -19.03 -1.60 5.10
C GLU A 272 -17.56 -1.29 4.86
N LEU A 273 -17.16 -1.14 3.61
CA LEU A 273 -15.80 -0.79 3.19
C LEU A 273 -15.51 0.72 3.29
N GLN A 274 -16.47 1.53 3.74
CA GLN A 274 -16.37 2.98 3.91
C GLN A 274 -15.95 3.73 2.65
N MET A 275 -16.36 3.27 1.47
CA MET A 275 -15.98 3.88 0.19
C MET A 275 -16.60 5.28 -0.03
N ASN A 276 -17.60 5.65 0.76
CA ASN A 276 -18.18 6.99 0.80
C ASN A 276 -17.26 8.07 1.39
N ARG A 277 -16.05 7.70 1.88
CA ARG A 277 -15.05 8.64 2.39
C ARG A 277 -14.11 9.17 1.30
N HIS A 278 -14.16 8.61 0.10
CA HIS A 278 -13.35 9.08 -1.03
C HIS A 278 -13.88 10.42 -1.54
N VAL A 279 -12.97 11.27 -2.03
CA VAL A 279 -13.32 12.57 -2.64
C VAL A 279 -14.05 12.36 -3.95
N VAL A 280 -13.59 11.40 -4.75
CA VAL A 280 -14.27 11.02 -5.99
C VAL A 280 -15.12 9.77 -5.73
N PRO A 281 -16.45 9.93 -5.69
CA PRO A 281 -17.33 8.80 -5.40
C PRO A 281 -17.30 7.78 -6.55
N GLY A 282 -17.25 6.50 -6.20
CA GLY A 282 -17.36 5.39 -7.14
C GLY A 282 -18.76 4.79 -7.14
N ALA A 283 -19.41 4.74 -8.29
CA ALA A 283 -20.54 3.86 -8.50
C ALA A 283 -19.98 2.50 -8.97
N PHE A 284 -19.89 1.56 -8.04
CA PHE A 284 -19.54 0.18 -8.40
C PHE A 284 -20.85 -0.58 -8.60
N PRO A 285 -21.19 -0.96 -9.83
CA PRO A 285 -22.42 -1.71 -10.15
C PRO A 285 -22.25 -3.16 -9.69
N ILE A 286 -22.35 -3.35 -8.40
CA ILE A 286 -22.19 -4.63 -7.72
C ILE A 286 -23.31 -4.83 -6.70
#